data_87a1ba246d3e552e78345b6e7082ea40
#
_entry.id   87a1ba246d3e552e78345b6e7082ea40
#
_cell.length_a   1.000
_cell.length_b   1.000
_cell.length_c   1.000
_cell.angle_alpha   90.00
_cell.angle_beta   90.00
_cell.angle_gamma   90.00
#
_symmetry.space_group_name_H-M   'P 1'
#
loop_
_entity.id
_entity.type
_entity.pdbx_description
1 polymer ?
#
loop_
_entity_poly.entity_id
_entity_poly.type
_entity_poly.pdbx_seq_one_letter_code
_entity_poly.pdbx_strand_id
1 'polypeptide(L)'
;MLAKDIMTKDVITVTGDETLQNVAKIFVEKNISGLPVVDEHNRVIGVISEGDLVYQQKPLAQPMFINLFDGILQIDRKEFEEEINKIAAYEVDQLMTKHVITAHEDTPVEEIASLMINKKINRLPIVDDEGRLQGLVTRQDIIRSVYL
;
A
#
# COMPACT_ATOMS: atom_id res chain seq x y z
N MET A 1 1.57 0.41 26.02
CA MET A 1 1.16 -0.53 24.96
C MET A 1 2.24 -0.67 23.91
N LEU A 2 2.39 -1.85 23.42
CA LEU A 2 3.37 -2.22 22.38
C LEU A 2 2.64 -2.54 21.08
N ALA A 3 3.38 -2.57 19.97
CA ALA A 3 2.84 -2.89 18.65
C ALA A 3 1.98 -4.16 18.68
N LYS A 4 2.48 -5.22 19.31
CA LYS A 4 1.77 -6.53 19.39
C LYS A 4 0.40 -6.45 20.06
N ASP A 5 0.18 -5.44 20.90
CA ASP A 5 -1.09 -5.28 21.62
C ASP A 5 -2.20 -4.70 20.74
N ILE A 6 -1.83 -3.98 19.67
CA ILE A 6 -2.78 -3.26 18.82
C ILE A 6 -2.75 -3.70 17.35
N MET A 7 -1.72 -4.42 16.91
CA MET A 7 -1.56 -4.79 15.49
C MET A 7 -2.62 -5.79 15.03
N THR A 8 -2.99 -5.68 13.76
CA THR A 8 -3.75 -6.73 13.07
C THR A 8 -2.79 -7.84 12.68
N LYS A 9 -3.10 -9.08 13.05
CA LYS A 9 -2.24 -10.25 12.76
C LYS A 9 -2.57 -10.90 11.43
N ASP A 10 -3.85 -10.97 11.06
CA ASP A 10 -4.29 -11.51 9.77
C ASP A 10 -4.21 -10.42 8.70
N VAL A 11 -3.01 -10.17 8.23
CA VAL A 11 -2.74 -9.11 7.26
C VAL A 11 -2.95 -9.64 5.85
N ILE A 12 -3.74 -8.90 5.06
CA ILE A 12 -3.87 -9.16 3.63
C ILE A 12 -2.59 -8.67 2.96
N THR A 13 -1.93 -9.56 2.23
CA THR A 13 -0.67 -9.27 1.52
C THR A 13 -0.77 -9.70 0.07
N VAL A 14 0.15 -9.17 -0.75
CA VAL A 14 0.37 -9.64 -2.12
C VAL A 14 1.85 -9.84 -2.35
N THR A 15 2.20 -10.54 -3.41
CA THR A 15 3.58 -10.66 -3.89
C THR A 15 3.87 -9.60 -4.94
N GLY A 16 5.15 -9.38 -5.25
CA GLY A 16 5.56 -8.34 -6.20
C GLY A 16 5.10 -8.57 -7.63
N ASP A 17 4.81 -9.82 -8.00
CA ASP A 17 4.31 -10.21 -9.32
C ASP A 17 2.79 -10.12 -9.48
N GLU A 18 2.08 -9.73 -8.42
CA GLU A 18 0.63 -9.52 -8.49
C GLU A 18 0.30 -8.35 -9.43
N THR A 19 -0.84 -8.44 -10.14
CA THR A 19 -1.27 -7.37 -11.02
C THR A 19 -1.93 -6.22 -10.26
N LEU A 20 -1.81 -5.00 -10.79
CA LEU A 20 -2.49 -3.83 -10.23
C LEU A 20 -4.00 -3.99 -10.25
N GLN A 21 -4.55 -4.67 -11.25
CA GLN A 21 -5.98 -4.95 -11.34
C GLN A 21 -6.47 -5.77 -10.13
N ASN A 22 -5.73 -6.81 -9.76
CA ASN A 22 -6.07 -7.63 -8.59
C ASN A 22 -5.93 -6.86 -7.29
N VAL A 23 -4.91 -6.02 -7.17
CA VAL A 23 -4.74 -5.15 -6.00
C VAL A 23 -5.90 -4.17 -5.87
N ALA A 24 -6.29 -3.52 -6.96
CA ALA A 24 -7.44 -2.60 -6.98
C ALA A 24 -8.72 -3.32 -6.53
N LYS A 25 -8.93 -4.54 -7.01
CA LYS A 25 -10.06 -5.38 -6.62
C LYS A 25 -10.05 -5.68 -5.12
N ILE A 26 -8.90 -6.03 -4.56
CA ILE A 26 -8.74 -6.27 -3.12
C ILE A 26 -9.08 -5.01 -2.32
N PHE A 27 -8.59 -3.84 -2.73
CA PHE A 27 -8.87 -2.58 -2.05
C PHE A 27 -10.37 -2.29 -1.98
N VAL A 28 -11.08 -2.50 -3.09
CA VAL A 28 -12.53 -2.26 -3.16
C VAL A 28 -13.31 -3.30 -2.37
N GLU A 29 -13.04 -4.59 -2.59
CA GLU A 29 -13.79 -5.68 -1.95
C GLU A 29 -13.56 -5.76 -0.44
N LYS A 30 -12.35 -5.50 0.02
CA LYS A 30 -11.97 -5.58 1.45
C LYS A 30 -12.05 -4.23 2.15
N ASN A 31 -12.37 -3.16 1.42
CA ASN A 31 -12.44 -1.79 1.95
C ASN A 31 -11.16 -1.40 2.70
N ILE A 32 -10.02 -1.65 2.08
CA ILE A 32 -8.70 -1.27 2.60
C ILE A 32 -8.01 -0.33 1.63
N SER A 33 -7.09 0.49 2.13
CA SER A 33 -6.43 1.53 1.34
C SER A 33 -4.96 1.25 1.05
N GLY A 34 -4.46 0.14 1.50
CA GLY A 34 -3.07 -0.26 1.26
C GLY A 34 -2.77 -1.59 1.92
N LEU A 35 -1.69 -2.22 1.47
CA LEU A 35 -1.27 -3.51 1.99
C LEU A 35 0.23 -3.72 1.80
N PRO A 36 0.84 -4.58 2.64
CA PRO A 36 2.22 -4.97 2.47
C PRO A 36 2.41 -5.89 1.28
N VAL A 37 3.56 -5.74 0.64
CA VAL A 37 4.04 -6.65 -0.41
C VAL A 37 5.13 -7.52 0.21
N VAL A 38 5.01 -8.82 0.05
CA VAL A 38 5.94 -9.79 0.65
C VAL A 38 6.57 -10.67 -0.41
N ASP A 39 7.74 -11.23 -0.08
CA ASP A 39 8.41 -12.22 -0.90
C ASP A 39 7.95 -13.64 -0.54
N GLU A 40 8.57 -14.65 -1.14
CA GLU A 40 8.28 -16.09 -0.92
C GLU A 40 8.56 -16.55 0.50
N HIS A 41 9.37 -15.81 1.27
CA HIS A 41 9.69 -16.08 2.68
C HIS A 41 8.88 -15.21 3.65
N ASN A 42 7.82 -14.56 3.16
CA ASN A 42 6.97 -13.65 3.94
C ASN A 42 7.71 -12.40 4.46
N ARG A 43 8.83 -12.04 3.85
CA ARG A 43 9.54 -10.81 4.18
C ARG A 43 8.90 -9.63 3.48
N VAL A 44 8.77 -8.51 4.19
CA VAL A 44 8.20 -7.29 3.62
C VAL A 44 9.20 -6.66 2.65
N ILE A 45 8.82 -6.56 1.38
CA ILE A 45 9.65 -5.97 0.32
C ILE A 45 9.09 -4.64 -0.19
N GLY A 46 7.87 -4.31 0.16
CA GLY A 46 7.23 -3.07 -0.26
C GLY A 46 5.89 -2.85 0.42
N VAL A 47 5.31 -1.70 0.12
CA VAL A 47 3.92 -1.37 0.47
C VAL A 47 3.29 -0.73 -0.75
N ILE A 48 2.05 -1.12 -1.04
CA ILE A 48 1.26 -0.52 -2.11
C ILE A 48 -0.03 0.06 -1.53
N SER A 49 -0.39 1.27 -1.97
CA SER A 49 -1.57 1.99 -1.48
C SER A 49 -2.46 2.43 -2.62
N GLU A 50 -3.69 2.81 -2.29
CA GLU A 50 -4.61 3.36 -3.29
C GLU A 50 -4.06 4.65 -3.92
N GLY A 51 -3.27 5.44 -3.17
CA GLY A 51 -2.57 6.59 -3.72
C GLY A 51 -1.63 6.23 -4.86
N ASP A 52 -0.93 5.09 -4.76
CA ASP A 52 -0.07 4.60 -5.83
C ASP A 52 -0.86 4.29 -7.11
N LEU A 53 -2.09 3.79 -6.96
CA LEU A 53 -2.96 3.46 -8.09
C LEU A 53 -3.63 4.71 -8.69
N VAL A 54 -4.06 5.65 -7.84
CA VAL A 54 -4.81 6.83 -8.28
C VAL A 54 -3.88 7.89 -8.86
N TYR A 55 -2.84 8.23 -8.14
CA TYR A 55 -1.93 9.31 -8.54
C TYR A 55 -0.85 8.87 -9.50
N GLN A 56 -0.54 7.58 -9.50
CA GLN A 56 0.44 6.97 -10.40
C GLN A 56 1.68 7.84 -10.57
N GLN A 57 2.32 8.15 -9.45
CA GLN A 57 3.48 9.05 -9.38
C GLN A 57 4.68 8.53 -10.17
N LYS A 58 4.60 7.32 -10.72
CA LYS A 58 5.64 6.73 -11.57
C LYS A 58 5.42 7.11 -13.03
N PRO A 59 6.49 7.24 -13.83
CA PRO A 59 6.40 7.70 -15.21
C PRO A 59 5.51 6.88 -16.14
N LEU A 60 5.22 5.63 -15.78
CA LEU A 60 4.47 4.69 -16.60
C LEU A 60 3.05 5.13 -16.94
N ALA A 61 2.37 5.84 -16.03
CA ALA A 61 0.96 6.16 -16.19
C ALA A 61 0.64 7.64 -16.09
N GLN A 62 1.60 8.45 -15.68
CA GLN A 62 1.43 9.87 -15.52
C GLN A 62 0.89 10.59 -16.76
N PRO A 63 1.35 10.28 -18.00
CA PRO A 63 0.82 10.91 -19.20
C PRO A 63 -0.67 10.68 -19.43
N MET A 64 -1.18 9.52 -19.03
CA MET A 64 -2.61 9.21 -19.20
C MET A 64 -3.50 10.08 -18.34
N PHE A 65 -3.15 10.31 -17.08
CA PHE A 65 -3.95 11.14 -16.17
C PHE A 65 -3.90 12.61 -16.55
N ILE A 66 -2.76 13.12 -17.00
CA ILE A 66 -2.64 14.47 -17.53
C ILE A 66 -3.55 14.61 -18.75
N ASN A 67 -3.53 13.66 -19.66
CA ASN A 67 -4.38 13.68 -20.85
C ASN A 67 -5.88 13.59 -20.51
N LEU A 68 -6.25 12.89 -19.45
CA LEU A 68 -7.64 12.84 -18.97
C LEU A 68 -8.15 14.21 -18.55
N PHE A 69 -7.35 14.97 -17.80
CA PHE A 69 -7.78 16.29 -17.33
C PHE A 69 -7.73 17.35 -18.43
N ASP A 70 -6.72 17.31 -19.30
CA ASP A 70 -6.50 18.33 -20.33
C ASP A 70 -7.15 18.01 -21.67
N GLY A 71 -7.43 16.74 -21.95
CA GLY A 71 -7.85 16.28 -23.26
C GLY A 71 -9.00 15.28 -23.27
N ILE A 72 -9.87 15.31 -22.25
CA ILE A 72 -10.99 14.38 -22.12
C ILE A 72 -11.89 14.33 -23.37
N LEU A 73 -11.93 15.42 -24.14
CA LEU A 73 -12.67 15.51 -25.38
C LEU A 73 -11.89 15.01 -26.60
N GLN A 74 -10.59 14.72 -26.45
CA GLN A 74 -9.70 14.32 -27.53
C GLN A 74 -9.33 12.84 -27.49
N ILE A 75 -9.60 12.14 -26.38
CA ILE A 75 -9.28 10.71 -26.23
C ILE A 75 -10.51 9.90 -26.57
N ASP A 76 -10.38 9.03 -27.57
CA ASP A 76 -11.37 8.04 -27.90
C ASP A 76 -11.54 7.08 -26.72
N ARG A 77 -12.80 6.71 -26.41
CA ARG A 77 -13.14 5.77 -25.36
C ARG A 77 -12.37 4.44 -25.48
N LYS A 78 -12.17 3.97 -26.71
CA LYS A 78 -11.43 2.75 -26.98
C LYS A 78 -9.94 2.89 -26.61
N GLU A 79 -9.31 4.00 -26.98
CA GLU A 79 -7.93 4.29 -26.57
C GLU A 79 -7.77 4.39 -25.07
N PHE A 80 -8.73 5.01 -24.40
CA PHE A 80 -8.76 5.10 -22.94
C PHE A 80 -8.86 3.72 -22.29
N GLU A 81 -9.77 2.87 -22.78
CA GLU A 81 -9.93 1.50 -22.27
C GLU A 81 -8.67 0.66 -22.49
N GLU A 82 -8.01 0.82 -23.64
CA GLU A 82 -6.76 0.12 -23.95
C GLU A 82 -5.64 0.57 -23.00
N GLU A 83 -5.52 1.86 -22.70
CA GLU A 83 -4.52 2.38 -21.76
C GLU A 83 -4.80 1.91 -20.33
N ILE A 84 -6.06 1.90 -19.89
CA ILE A 84 -6.46 1.36 -18.58
C ILE A 84 -6.09 -0.12 -18.48
N ASN A 85 -6.41 -0.92 -19.49
CA ASN A 85 -6.10 -2.35 -19.50
C ASN A 85 -4.59 -2.60 -19.46
N LYS A 86 -3.82 -1.78 -20.17
CA LYS A 86 -2.36 -1.86 -20.17
C LYS A 86 -1.78 -1.60 -18.78
N ILE A 87 -2.26 -0.55 -18.10
CA ILE A 87 -1.82 -0.20 -16.76
C ILE A 87 -2.25 -1.25 -15.74
N ALA A 88 -3.47 -1.76 -15.86
CA ALA A 88 -4.00 -2.80 -14.98
C ALA A 88 -3.18 -4.09 -15.02
N ALA A 89 -2.47 -4.34 -16.11
CA ALA A 89 -1.61 -5.50 -16.28
C ALA A 89 -0.20 -5.32 -15.68
N TYR A 90 0.18 -4.10 -15.26
CA TYR A 90 1.46 -3.90 -14.57
C TYR A 90 1.49 -4.65 -13.26
N GLU A 91 2.70 -5.04 -12.85
CA GLU A 91 2.93 -5.73 -11.60
C GLU A 91 3.14 -4.74 -10.44
N VAL A 92 2.80 -5.20 -9.25
CA VAL A 92 2.92 -4.43 -8.01
C VAL A 92 4.33 -3.90 -7.78
N ASP A 93 5.36 -4.71 -8.07
CA ASP A 93 6.76 -4.33 -7.86
C ASP A 93 7.20 -3.13 -8.71
N GLN A 94 6.46 -2.80 -9.77
CA GLN A 94 6.71 -1.64 -10.60
C GLN A 94 6.22 -0.32 -9.98
N LEU A 95 5.22 -0.40 -9.06
CA LEU A 95 4.61 0.78 -8.43
C LEU A 95 4.81 0.88 -6.92
N MET A 96 5.05 -0.22 -6.24
CA MET A 96 5.16 -0.23 -4.77
C MET A 96 6.27 0.69 -4.25
N THR A 97 6.09 1.18 -3.04
CA THR A 97 7.16 1.82 -2.27
C THR A 97 8.10 0.74 -1.74
N LYS A 98 9.38 0.80 -2.10
CA LYS A 98 10.38 -0.23 -1.77
C LYS A 98 11.12 0.02 -0.45
N HIS A 99 11.26 1.28 -0.04
CA HIS A 99 11.90 1.64 1.22
C HIS A 99 10.84 1.68 2.32
N VAL A 100 10.49 0.51 2.83
CA VAL A 100 9.42 0.36 3.81
C VAL A 100 9.94 0.66 5.19
N ILE A 101 9.23 1.55 5.89
CA ILE A 101 9.46 1.78 7.32
C ILE A 101 8.71 0.70 8.07
N THR A 102 9.40 0.00 8.95
CA THR A 102 8.86 -1.11 9.75
C THR A 102 9.17 -0.89 11.23
N ALA A 103 8.50 -1.66 12.08
CA ALA A 103 8.79 -1.73 13.50
C ALA A 103 8.71 -3.19 13.97
N HIS A 104 9.02 -3.43 15.23
CA HIS A 104 8.96 -4.75 15.84
C HIS A 104 7.77 -4.87 16.79
N GLU A 105 7.43 -6.09 17.15
CA GLU A 105 6.31 -6.38 18.05
C GLU A 105 6.41 -5.64 19.40
N ASP A 106 7.61 -5.42 19.88
CA ASP A 106 7.88 -4.77 21.16
C ASP A 106 8.10 -3.25 21.04
N THR A 107 7.91 -2.67 19.86
CA THR A 107 8.00 -1.22 19.69
C THR A 107 6.83 -0.54 20.40
N PRO A 108 7.10 0.49 21.25
CA PRO A 108 6.03 1.24 21.91
C PRO A 108 5.09 1.94 20.91
N VAL A 109 3.82 1.97 21.22
CA VAL A 109 2.80 2.60 20.36
C VAL A 109 3.10 4.09 20.12
N GLU A 110 3.63 4.78 21.13
CA GLU A 110 4.03 6.19 21.02
C GLU A 110 5.12 6.41 19.98
N GLU A 111 6.06 5.48 19.89
CA GLU A 111 7.12 5.53 18.87
C GLU A 111 6.54 5.31 17.47
N ILE A 112 5.63 4.36 17.32
CA ILE A 112 4.93 4.10 16.06
C ILE A 112 4.14 5.35 15.61
N ALA A 113 3.42 5.99 16.55
CA ALA A 113 2.69 7.22 16.27
C ALA A 113 3.64 8.33 15.77
N SER A 114 4.78 8.49 16.41
CA SER A 114 5.80 9.45 16.01
C SER A 114 6.36 9.14 14.62
N LEU A 115 6.63 7.88 14.32
CA LEU A 115 7.09 7.46 12.99
C LEU A 115 6.05 7.79 11.91
N MET A 116 4.78 7.51 12.19
CA MET A 116 3.69 7.81 11.24
C MET A 116 3.58 9.30 10.93
N ILE A 117 3.72 10.15 11.95
CA ILE A 117 3.67 11.60 11.80
C ILE A 117 4.89 12.09 11.02
N ASN A 118 6.08 11.73 11.46
CA ASN A 118 7.34 12.23 10.92
C ASN A 118 7.59 11.76 9.49
N LYS A 119 7.18 10.54 9.15
CA LYS A 119 7.36 9.94 7.84
C LYS A 119 6.14 10.07 6.95
N LYS A 120 5.04 10.65 7.46
CA LYS A 120 3.78 10.86 6.73
C LYS A 120 3.22 9.58 6.15
N ILE A 121 3.19 8.53 6.98
CA ILE A 121 2.67 7.22 6.61
C ILE A 121 1.41 6.89 7.41
N ASN A 122 0.54 6.05 6.86
CA ASN A 122 -0.75 5.69 7.41
C ASN A 122 -0.77 4.27 8.00
N ARG A 123 0.22 3.48 7.65
CA ARG A 123 0.35 2.08 8.06
C ARG A 123 1.80 1.72 8.23
N LEU A 124 2.05 0.82 9.18
CA LEU A 124 3.39 0.41 9.53
C LEU A 124 3.42 -1.11 9.68
N PRO A 125 4.12 -1.82 8.79
CA PRO A 125 4.31 -3.26 8.96
C PRO A 125 5.16 -3.55 10.19
N ILE A 126 4.73 -4.56 10.93
CA ILE A 126 5.45 -5.07 12.10
C ILE A 126 6.15 -6.36 11.66
N VAL A 127 7.45 -6.41 11.85
CA VAL A 127 8.30 -7.51 11.35
C VAL A 127 9.14 -8.11 12.47
N ASP A 128 9.62 -9.33 12.23
CA ASP A 128 10.61 -9.96 13.09
C ASP A 128 12.05 -9.57 12.69
N ASP A 129 13.05 -10.18 13.33
CA ASP A 129 14.46 -9.86 13.08
C ASP A 129 14.93 -10.23 11.66
N GLU A 130 14.22 -11.12 10.98
CA GLU A 130 14.50 -11.49 9.59
C GLU A 130 13.66 -10.70 8.58
N GLY A 131 12.88 -9.72 9.04
CA GLY A 131 12.03 -8.91 8.18
C GLY A 131 10.71 -9.56 7.78
N ARG A 132 10.35 -10.67 8.39
CA ARG A 132 9.10 -11.36 8.11
C ARG A 132 7.92 -10.67 8.78
N LEU A 133 6.82 -10.57 8.05
CA LEU A 133 5.63 -9.86 8.51
C LEU A 133 4.98 -10.59 9.71
N GLN A 134 4.75 -9.86 10.78
CA GLN A 134 4.08 -10.32 12.00
C GLN A 134 2.70 -9.68 12.17
N GLY A 135 2.54 -8.47 11.69
CA GLY A 135 1.29 -7.72 11.81
C GLY A 135 1.36 -6.39 11.08
N LEU A 136 0.28 -5.64 11.19
CA LEU A 136 0.16 -4.30 10.61
C LEU A 136 -0.49 -3.37 11.61
N VAL A 137 0.08 -2.20 11.80
CA VAL A 137 -0.52 -1.12 12.60
C VAL A 137 -0.92 0.01 11.67
N THR A 138 -2.16 0.47 11.82
CA THR A 138 -2.69 1.61 11.09
C THR A 138 -2.97 2.78 12.04
N ARG A 139 -3.23 3.96 11.49
CA ARG A 139 -3.68 5.11 12.28
C ARG A 139 -4.94 4.81 13.09
N GLN A 140 -5.86 4.05 12.50
CA GLN A 140 -7.09 3.66 13.18
C GLN A 140 -6.84 2.78 14.41
N ASP A 141 -5.86 1.89 14.33
CA ASP A 141 -5.48 1.04 15.46
C ASP A 141 -4.98 1.89 16.62
N ILE A 142 -4.16 2.90 16.31
CA ILE A 142 -3.68 3.85 17.33
C ILE A 142 -4.84 4.64 17.94
N ILE A 143 -5.71 5.20 17.09
CA ILE A 143 -6.87 5.96 17.57
C ILE A 143 -7.75 5.09 18.48
N ARG A 144 -8.03 3.87 18.04
CA ARG A 144 -8.85 2.94 18.83
C ARG A 144 -8.21 2.62 20.16
N SER A 145 -6.89 2.42 20.19
CA SER A 145 -6.17 2.06 21.42
C SER A 145 -6.10 3.19 22.45
N VAL A 146 -6.14 4.44 21.97
CA VAL A 146 -6.03 5.63 22.85
C VAL A 146 -7.40 6.12 23.32
N TYR A 147 -8.42 6.07 22.46
CA TYR A 147 -9.70 6.74 22.72
C TYR A 147 -10.87 5.79 22.99
N LEU A 148 -10.75 4.51 22.66
CA LEU A 148 -11.81 3.52 22.81
C LEU A 148 -11.38 2.31 23.64
#